data_73d1b0aa2912618d20f8c65487f40503
#
_entry.id   73d1b0aa2912618d20f8c65487f40503
#
_cell.length_a   1.000
_cell.length_b   1.000
_cell.length_c   1.000
_cell.angle_alpha   90.00
_cell.angle_beta   90.00
_cell.angle_gamma   90.00
#
_symmetry.space_group_name_H-M   'P 1'
#
loop_
_entity.id
_entity.type
_entity.pdbx_description
1 polymer ?
#
loop_
_entity_poly.entity_id
_entity_poly.type
_entity_poly.pdbx_seq_one_letter_code
_entity_poly.pdbx_strand_id
1 'polypeptide(L)'
;MTRPLIAPALALAALASATAAQAQQKACIPPADLTDAVIYAMPVAYDAAQTACGNRFAADGFMARQGDAWVATFRDGQDKAWPGALRVLKTFIADDAAAKGTGGDDMTAIISALPEEALRPFVDAMVGQMIAKEIKPDSCAKIERVVQLLSPLPSENLGGLVAFMLEMDKKGRQPICGAAPEPMAK
;
A
#
# COMPACT_ATOMS: atom_id res chain seq x y z
N MET A 1 51.13 -22.12 -34.69
CA MET A 1 49.69 -22.30 -34.73
C MET A 1 49.14 -21.99 -33.35
N THR A 2 48.83 -20.73 -33.08
CA THR A 2 48.31 -20.20 -31.79
C THR A 2 46.80 -20.10 -31.92
N ARG A 3 46.06 -20.96 -31.21
CA ARG A 3 44.59 -20.87 -31.10
C ARG A 3 44.24 -19.74 -30.12
N PRO A 4 43.31 -18.81 -30.46
CA PRO A 4 42.90 -17.74 -29.55
C PRO A 4 41.93 -18.26 -28.51
N LEU A 5 42.30 -18.08 -27.22
CA LEU A 5 41.47 -18.36 -26.03
C LEU A 5 40.44 -17.23 -25.72
N ILE A 6 39.84 -16.64 -26.76
CA ILE A 6 38.96 -15.46 -26.60
C ILE A 6 37.49 -15.85 -26.39
N ALA A 7 37.08 -17.07 -26.73
CA ALA A 7 35.68 -17.50 -26.71
C ALA A 7 35.02 -17.57 -25.30
N PRO A 8 35.67 -17.98 -24.19
CA PRO A 8 35.01 -18.08 -22.91
C PRO A 8 34.78 -16.73 -22.19
N ALA A 9 35.56 -15.70 -22.51
CA ALA A 9 35.41 -14.39 -21.84
C ALA A 9 34.15 -13.63 -22.31
N LEU A 10 33.74 -13.79 -23.55
CA LEU A 10 32.53 -13.15 -24.09
C LEU A 10 31.25 -13.76 -23.56
N ALA A 11 31.22 -15.06 -23.22
CA ALA A 11 30.05 -15.73 -22.66
C ALA A 11 29.76 -15.29 -21.22
N LEU A 12 30.80 -15.02 -20.41
CA LEU A 12 30.65 -14.52 -19.03
C LEU A 12 30.14 -13.07 -18.99
N ALA A 13 30.56 -12.22 -19.94
CA ALA A 13 30.07 -10.84 -20.03
C ALA A 13 28.59 -10.77 -20.44
N ALA A 14 28.09 -11.69 -21.28
CA ALA A 14 26.70 -11.75 -21.67
C ALA A 14 25.77 -12.19 -20.52
N LEU A 15 26.22 -13.07 -19.64
CA LEU A 15 25.46 -13.51 -18.45
C LEU A 15 25.35 -12.38 -17.41
N ALA A 16 26.40 -11.58 -17.22
CA ALA A 16 26.38 -10.44 -16.28
C ALA A 16 25.42 -9.32 -16.74
N SER A 17 25.27 -9.10 -18.05
CA SER A 17 24.35 -8.10 -18.60
C SER A 17 22.88 -8.52 -18.47
N ALA A 18 22.57 -9.82 -18.51
CA ALA A 18 21.20 -10.32 -18.35
C ALA A 18 20.68 -10.14 -16.92
N THR A 19 21.53 -10.28 -15.92
CA THR A 19 21.13 -10.06 -14.51
C THR A 19 20.95 -8.58 -14.17
N ALA A 20 21.70 -7.68 -14.80
CA ALA A 20 21.54 -6.24 -14.63
C ALA A 20 20.22 -5.71 -15.24
N ALA A 21 19.75 -6.31 -16.34
CA ALA A 21 18.46 -5.94 -16.95
C ALA A 21 17.26 -6.36 -16.11
N GLN A 22 17.35 -7.42 -15.32
CA GLN A 22 16.29 -7.84 -14.39
C GLN A 22 16.21 -6.96 -13.13
N ALA A 23 17.32 -6.35 -12.70
CA ALA A 23 17.35 -5.48 -11.53
C ALA A 23 16.65 -4.12 -11.76
N GLN A 24 16.33 -3.76 -13.00
CA GLN A 24 15.66 -2.50 -13.37
C GLN A 24 14.14 -2.65 -13.57
N GLN A 25 13.58 -3.84 -13.44
CA GLN A 25 12.13 -3.97 -13.46
C GLN A 25 11.57 -3.36 -12.17
N LYS A 26 10.91 -2.21 -12.32
CA LYS A 26 10.17 -1.58 -11.23
C LYS A 26 9.26 -2.61 -10.59
N ALA A 27 9.44 -2.86 -9.30
CA ALA A 27 8.63 -3.84 -8.59
C ALA A 27 7.15 -3.43 -8.70
N CYS A 28 6.33 -4.28 -9.31
CA CYS A 28 4.89 -4.06 -9.37
C CYS A 28 4.22 -4.58 -8.10
N ILE A 29 3.09 -4.00 -7.74
CA ILE A 29 2.28 -4.41 -6.59
C ILE A 29 1.22 -5.42 -7.05
N PRO A 30 1.19 -6.65 -6.50
CA PRO A 30 0.13 -7.59 -6.79
C PRO A 30 -1.24 -7.05 -6.34
N PRO A 31 -2.34 -7.21 -7.13
CA PRO A 31 -3.68 -6.78 -6.72
C PRO A 31 -4.14 -7.38 -5.37
N ALA A 32 -3.74 -8.61 -5.08
CA ALA A 32 -4.01 -9.26 -3.79
C ALA A 32 -3.36 -8.51 -2.61
N ASP A 33 -2.12 -8.04 -2.77
CA ASP A 33 -1.43 -7.27 -1.74
C ASP A 33 -2.08 -5.90 -1.52
N LEU A 34 -2.63 -5.28 -2.58
CA LEU A 34 -3.43 -4.06 -2.43
C LEU A 34 -4.73 -4.32 -1.67
N THR A 35 -5.40 -5.43 -1.94
CA THR A 35 -6.59 -5.85 -1.18
C THR A 35 -6.25 -6.02 0.30
N ASP A 36 -5.15 -6.72 0.60
CA ASP A 36 -4.65 -6.88 1.96
C ASP A 36 -4.31 -5.52 2.60
N ALA A 37 -3.67 -4.61 1.87
CA ALA A 37 -3.34 -3.28 2.38
C ALA A 37 -4.60 -2.48 2.74
N VAL A 38 -5.68 -2.58 1.96
CA VAL A 38 -6.96 -1.94 2.27
C VAL A 38 -7.61 -2.55 3.51
N ILE A 39 -7.68 -3.88 3.60
CA ILE A 39 -8.23 -4.58 4.76
C ILE A 39 -7.45 -4.20 6.02
N TYR A 40 -6.13 -4.17 5.95
CA TYR A 40 -5.27 -3.82 7.07
C TYR A 40 -5.41 -2.35 7.49
N ALA A 41 -5.42 -1.42 6.52
CA ALA A 41 -5.43 0.01 6.79
C ALA A 41 -6.80 0.55 7.23
N MET A 42 -7.90 -0.15 6.94
CA MET A 42 -9.25 0.34 7.24
C MET A 42 -9.50 0.61 8.73
N PRO A 43 -9.14 -0.29 9.67
CA PRO A 43 -9.25 0.02 11.11
C PRO A 43 -8.40 1.19 11.54
N VAL A 44 -7.19 1.32 11.02
CA VAL A 44 -6.30 2.46 11.31
C VAL A 44 -6.91 3.78 10.83
N ALA A 45 -7.50 3.77 9.63
CA ALA A 45 -8.19 4.93 9.07
C ALA A 45 -9.48 5.28 9.85
N TYR A 46 -10.21 4.26 10.30
CA TYR A 46 -11.38 4.45 11.14
C TYR A 46 -11.03 5.10 12.49
N ASP A 47 -10.01 4.60 13.17
CA ASP A 47 -9.54 5.14 14.45
C ASP A 47 -8.99 6.57 14.30
N ALA A 48 -8.30 6.85 13.18
CA ALA A 48 -7.88 8.20 12.82
C ALA A 48 -9.07 9.15 12.59
N ALA A 49 -10.12 8.68 11.90
CA ALA A 49 -11.34 9.45 11.68
C ALA A 49 -12.09 9.69 12.99
N GLN A 50 -12.18 8.71 13.88
CA GLN A 50 -12.75 8.88 15.22
C GLN A 50 -11.96 9.92 16.02
N THR A 51 -10.64 9.90 15.97
CA THR A 51 -9.79 10.88 16.65
C THR A 51 -10.02 12.30 16.11
N ALA A 52 -10.10 12.47 14.81
CA ALA A 52 -10.23 13.77 14.17
C ALA A 52 -11.66 14.33 14.17
N CYS A 53 -12.67 13.46 14.09
CA CYS A 53 -14.07 13.80 13.85
C CYS A 53 -15.04 13.37 14.94
N GLY A 54 -14.63 12.65 15.98
CA GLY A 54 -15.54 11.99 16.93
C GLY A 54 -16.63 12.89 17.51
N ASN A 55 -16.29 14.14 17.84
CA ASN A 55 -17.24 15.13 18.35
C ASN A 55 -18.05 15.88 17.25
N ARG A 56 -17.85 15.55 15.97
CA ARG A 56 -18.50 16.15 14.80
C ARG A 56 -19.37 15.17 14.04
N PHE A 57 -19.27 13.88 14.33
CA PHE A 57 -20.21 12.90 13.81
C PHE A 57 -21.59 13.10 14.43
N ALA A 58 -22.61 12.86 13.65
CA ALA A 58 -23.98 12.95 14.17
C ALA A 58 -24.21 11.89 15.26
N ALA A 59 -24.81 12.28 16.40
CA ALA A 59 -25.06 11.37 17.51
C ALA A 59 -25.97 10.18 17.13
N ASP A 60 -26.82 10.37 16.13
CA ASP A 60 -27.69 9.35 15.54
C ASP A 60 -27.18 8.88 14.16
N GLY A 61 -25.96 9.26 13.76
CA GLY A 61 -25.36 8.92 12.48
C GLY A 61 -24.88 7.47 12.39
N PHE A 62 -24.37 7.10 11.22
CA PHE A 62 -23.83 5.76 10.96
C PHE A 62 -22.64 5.44 11.86
N MET A 63 -21.70 6.38 11.99
CA MET A 63 -20.49 6.18 12.79
C MET A 63 -20.81 5.90 14.26
N ALA A 64 -21.81 6.60 14.83
CA ALA A 64 -22.22 6.40 16.21
C ALA A 64 -22.98 5.08 16.45
N ARG A 65 -23.76 4.61 15.46
CA ARG A 65 -24.67 3.46 15.65
C ARG A 65 -24.11 2.14 15.13
N GLN A 66 -23.33 2.17 14.07
CA GLN A 66 -22.91 0.98 13.32
C GLN A 66 -21.41 0.97 12.99
N GLY A 67 -20.69 2.07 13.22
CA GLY A 67 -19.30 2.21 12.83
C GLY A 67 -18.41 1.15 13.45
N ASP A 68 -18.55 0.87 14.74
CA ASP A 68 -17.73 -0.14 15.44
C ASP A 68 -18.00 -1.56 14.93
N ALA A 69 -19.27 -1.90 14.68
CA ALA A 69 -19.64 -3.21 14.12
C ALA A 69 -19.10 -3.37 12.69
N TRP A 70 -19.16 -2.30 11.90
CA TRP A 70 -18.62 -2.30 10.55
C TRP A 70 -17.09 -2.48 10.54
N VAL A 71 -16.35 -1.71 11.32
CA VAL A 71 -14.88 -1.80 11.34
C VAL A 71 -14.39 -3.12 11.92
N ALA A 72 -15.17 -3.77 12.80
CA ALA A 72 -14.84 -5.09 13.34
C ALA A 72 -14.64 -6.13 12.23
N THR A 73 -15.41 -6.06 11.14
CA THR A 73 -15.26 -6.97 9.99
C THR A 73 -13.90 -6.89 9.31
N PHE A 74 -13.24 -5.73 9.39
CA PHE A 74 -11.87 -5.55 8.91
C PHE A 74 -10.84 -5.98 9.95
N ARG A 75 -11.08 -5.69 11.24
CA ARG A 75 -10.19 -6.09 12.34
C ARG A 75 -10.00 -7.60 12.39
N ASP A 76 -11.07 -8.36 12.13
CA ASP A 76 -11.00 -9.83 12.05
C ASP A 76 -10.06 -10.34 10.95
N GLY A 77 -9.86 -9.55 9.90
CA GLY A 77 -8.97 -9.85 8.77
C GLY A 77 -7.55 -9.29 8.89
N GLN A 78 -7.29 -8.36 9.83
CA GLN A 78 -6.03 -7.61 9.88
C GLN A 78 -4.79 -8.48 10.00
N ASP A 79 -4.80 -9.50 10.84
CA ASP A 79 -3.63 -10.37 11.04
C ASP A 79 -3.28 -11.13 9.77
N LYS A 80 -4.28 -11.62 9.06
CA LYS A 80 -4.11 -12.31 7.78
C LYS A 80 -3.62 -11.36 6.68
N ALA A 81 -4.07 -10.12 6.69
CA ALA A 81 -3.76 -9.12 5.68
C ALA A 81 -2.39 -8.44 5.91
N TRP A 82 -1.83 -8.52 7.12
CA TRP A 82 -0.57 -7.87 7.45
C TRP A 82 0.59 -8.16 6.50
N PRO A 83 0.88 -9.42 6.11
CA PRO A 83 2.00 -9.70 5.22
C PRO A 83 1.89 -9.02 3.85
N GLY A 84 0.69 -8.95 3.25
CA GLY A 84 0.44 -8.25 2.00
C GLY A 84 0.56 -6.74 2.16
N ALA A 85 -0.04 -6.19 3.21
CA ALA A 85 0.06 -4.77 3.54
C ALA A 85 1.51 -4.32 3.76
N LEU A 86 2.33 -5.14 4.43
CA LEU A 86 3.75 -4.85 4.64
C LEU A 86 4.54 -4.84 3.33
N ARG A 87 4.24 -5.75 2.38
CA ARG A 87 4.88 -5.73 1.05
C ARG A 87 4.55 -4.45 0.29
N VAL A 88 3.29 -4.04 0.31
CA VAL A 88 2.85 -2.76 -0.29
C VAL A 88 3.58 -1.59 0.36
N LEU A 89 3.62 -1.51 1.68
CA LEU A 89 4.32 -0.45 2.42
C LEU A 89 5.82 -0.38 2.03
N LYS A 90 6.52 -1.51 2.01
CA LYS A 90 7.93 -1.59 1.62
C LYS A 90 8.14 -1.10 0.18
N THR A 91 7.24 -1.41 -0.73
CA THR A 91 7.31 -0.95 -2.13
C THR A 91 7.17 0.58 -2.21
N PHE A 92 6.21 1.16 -1.50
CA PHE A 92 6.04 2.62 -1.46
C PHE A 92 7.25 3.35 -0.87
N ILE A 93 7.82 2.83 0.22
CA ILE A 93 8.99 3.42 0.86
C ILE A 93 10.21 3.37 -0.06
N ALA A 94 10.45 2.23 -0.73
CA ALA A 94 11.54 2.09 -1.67
C ALA A 94 11.44 3.07 -2.85
N ASP A 95 10.22 3.30 -3.37
CA ASP A 95 10.00 4.25 -4.47
C ASP A 95 10.14 5.71 -4.01
N ASP A 96 9.67 6.03 -2.81
CA ASP A 96 9.83 7.38 -2.24
C ASP A 96 11.31 7.70 -1.97
N ALA A 97 12.09 6.72 -1.50
CA ALA A 97 13.55 6.80 -1.37
C ALA A 97 14.23 7.06 -2.70
N ALA A 98 13.86 6.29 -3.73
CA ALA A 98 14.41 6.47 -5.09
C ALA A 98 14.05 7.82 -5.70
N ALA A 99 12.86 8.36 -5.39
CA ALA A 99 12.39 9.64 -5.93
C ALA A 99 13.01 10.87 -5.24
N LYS A 100 13.30 10.79 -3.94
CA LYS A 100 13.77 11.94 -3.14
C LYS A 100 15.29 11.96 -2.89
N GLY A 101 15.99 10.88 -3.17
CA GLY A 101 17.47 10.78 -3.09
C GLY A 101 18.07 10.85 -1.66
N THR A 102 17.28 11.13 -0.63
CA THR A 102 17.71 11.19 0.78
C THR A 102 16.49 11.09 1.70
N GLY A 103 16.57 10.26 2.74
CA GLY A 103 15.52 10.10 3.75
C GLY A 103 14.71 8.80 3.67
N GLY A 104 14.70 8.14 2.52
CA GLY A 104 14.13 6.79 2.40
C GLY A 104 15.01 5.71 3.02
N ASP A 105 16.32 5.96 3.06
CA ASP A 105 17.29 5.04 3.66
C ASP A 105 17.04 4.87 5.15
N ASP A 106 16.73 5.96 5.88
CA ASP A 106 16.44 5.92 7.31
C ASP A 106 15.17 5.12 7.61
N MET A 107 14.09 5.34 6.85
CA MET A 107 12.83 4.61 7.04
C MET A 107 12.98 3.13 6.65
N THR A 108 13.69 2.86 5.56
CA THR A 108 14.00 1.49 5.14
C THR A 108 14.86 0.78 6.17
N ALA A 109 15.84 1.47 6.76
CA ALA A 109 16.69 0.94 7.82
C ALA A 109 15.88 0.64 9.09
N ILE A 110 14.97 1.53 9.51
CA ILE A 110 14.10 1.32 10.66
C ILE A 110 13.20 0.09 10.45
N ILE A 111 12.53 0.00 9.28
CA ILE A 111 11.64 -1.13 8.96
C ILE A 111 12.41 -2.46 8.88
N SER A 112 13.68 -2.42 8.43
CA SER A 112 14.51 -3.62 8.36
C SER A 112 15.11 -4.04 9.71
N ALA A 113 15.29 -3.09 10.63
CA ALA A 113 15.91 -3.33 11.93
C ALA A 113 14.90 -3.74 13.03
N LEU A 114 13.62 -3.37 12.87
CA LEU A 114 12.60 -3.69 13.86
C LEU A 114 12.12 -5.15 13.72
N PRO A 115 11.96 -5.88 14.83
CA PRO A 115 11.26 -7.14 14.82
C PRO A 115 9.78 -6.92 14.41
N GLU A 116 9.16 -7.93 13.81
CA GLU A 116 7.81 -7.81 13.24
C GLU A 116 6.77 -7.38 14.29
N GLU A 117 6.92 -7.84 15.55
CA GLU A 117 6.04 -7.51 16.67
C GLU A 117 6.09 -6.02 17.03
N ALA A 118 7.24 -5.36 16.83
CA ALA A 118 7.40 -3.94 17.08
C ALA A 118 7.07 -3.09 15.84
N LEU A 119 7.24 -3.66 14.64
CA LEU A 119 7.02 -2.96 13.40
C LEU A 119 5.55 -2.61 13.18
N ARG A 120 4.65 -3.54 13.48
CA ARG A 120 3.20 -3.36 13.27
C ARG A 120 2.64 -2.16 14.05
N PRO A 121 2.78 -2.06 15.39
CA PRO A 121 2.26 -0.91 16.15
C PRO A 121 2.95 0.41 15.75
N PHE A 122 4.21 0.36 15.32
CA PHE A 122 4.88 1.54 14.78
C PHE A 122 4.22 2.03 13.48
N VAL A 123 3.94 1.11 12.54
CA VAL A 123 3.26 1.42 11.27
C VAL A 123 1.86 1.96 11.54
N ASP A 124 1.09 1.34 12.43
CA ASP A 124 -0.26 1.78 12.79
C ASP A 124 -0.27 3.20 13.33
N ALA A 125 0.64 3.51 14.26
CA ALA A 125 0.76 4.84 14.84
C ALA A 125 1.15 5.88 13.79
N MET A 126 2.12 5.58 12.94
CA MET A 126 2.62 6.48 11.90
C MET A 126 1.53 6.75 10.85
N VAL A 127 0.91 5.71 10.30
CA VAL A 127 -0.14 5.82 9.28
C VAL A 127 -1.37 6.51 9.86
N GLY A 128 -1.79 6.14 11.08
CA GLY A 128 -2.91 6.77 11.76
C GLY A 128 -2.72 8.27 11.95
N GLN A 129 -1.53 8.71 12.38
CA GLN A 129 -1.21 10.13 12.51
C GLN A 129 -1.19 10.87 11.16
N MET A 130 -0.67 10.24 10.12
CA MET A 130 -0.69 10.82 8.77
C MET A 130 -2.12 11.03 8.28
N ILE A 131 -2.97 10.02 8.40
CA ILE A 131 -4.39 10.10 8.02
C ILE A 131 -5.10 11.17 8.85
N ALA A 132 -4.94 11.17 10.17
CA ALA A 132 -5.62 12.13 11.05
C ALA A 132 -5.27 13.58 10.73
N LYS A 133 -4.03 13.88 10.35
CA LYS A 133 -3.57 15.23 9.96
C LYS A 133 -4.22 15.73 8.66
N GLU A 134 -4.53 14.83 7.74
CA GLU A 134 -5.16 15.16 6.44
C GLU A 134 -6.68 15.35 6.58
N ILE A 135 -7.30 14.86 7.65
CA ILE A 135 -8.74 14.99 7.88
C ILE A 135 -9.07 16.41 8.30
N LYS A 136 -9.75 17.13 7.42
CA LYS A 136 -10.26 18.47 7.72
C LYS A 136 -11.61 18.41 8.43
N PRO A 137 -11.91 19.37 9.32
CA PRO A 137 -13.17 19.39 10.07
C PRO A 137 -14.44 19.36 9.21
N ASP A 138 -14.39 19.97 8.03
CA ASP A 138 -15.50 20.04 7.06
C ASP A 138 -15.68 18.75 6.25
N SER A 139 -14.74 17.81 6.34
CA SER A 139 -14.84 16.49 5.69
C SER A 139 -15.51 15.42 6.55
N CYS A 140 -15.73 15.65 7.85
CA CYS A 140 -16.26 14.64 8.76
C CYS A 140 -17.61 14.05 8.30
N ALA A 141 -18.56 14.89 7.93
CA ALA A 141 -19.87 14.42 7.43
C ALA A 141 -19.74 13.66 6.10
N LYS A 142 -18.76 14.01 5.25
CA LYS A 142 -18.48 13.29 4.00
C LYS A 142 -17.88 11.92 4.29
N ILE A 143 -16.95 11.84 5.25
CA ILE A 143 -16.35 10.57 5.70
C ILE A 143 -17.45 9.63 6.20
N GLU A 144 -18.33 10.10 7.10
CA GLU A 144 -19.44 9.30 7.60
C GLU A 144 -20.32 8.80 6.46
N ARG A 145 -20.66 9.67 5.51
CA ARG A 145 -21.47 9.29 4.35
C ARG A 145 -20.78 8.25 3.47
N VAL A 146 -19.47 8.37 3.22
CA VAL A 146 -18.69 7.40 2.45
C VAL A 146 -18.70 6.05 3.16
N VAL A 147 -18.40 6.02 4.46
CA VAL A 147 -18.40 4.77 5.25
C VAL A 147 -19.78 4.12 5.22
N GLN A 148 -20.84 4.89 5.39
CA GLN A 148 -22.22 4.39 5.30
C GLN A 148 -22.54 3.77 3.94
N LEU A 149 -22.06 4.35 2.84
CA LEU A 149 -22.28 3.83 1.49
C LEU A 149 -21.48 2.56 1.21
N LEU A 150 -20.29 2.45 1.81
CA LEU A 150 -19.42 1.29 1.66
C LEU A 150 -19.79 0.14 2.60
N SER A 151 -20.52 0.42 3.69
CA SER A 151 -20.82 -0.55 4.74
C SER A 151 -21.54 -1.83 4.29
N PRO A 152 -22.36 -1.84 3.22
CA PRO A 152 -22.96 -3.09 2.72
C PRO A 152 -21.98 -4.03 2.01
N LEU A 153 -20.76 -3.55 1.67
CA LEU A 153 -19.77 -4.35 0.95
C LEU A 153 -18.97 -5.20 1.94
N PRO A 154 -18.75 -6.50 1.67
CA PRO A 154 -17.78 -7.31 2.38
C PRO A 154 -16.37 -6.68 2.29
N SER A 155 -15.56 -6.89 3.34
CA SER A 155 -14.21 -6.30 3.43
C SER A 155 -13.32 -6.67 2.23
N GLU A 156 -13.38 -7.91 1.76
CA GLU A 156 -12.63 -8.39 0.59
C GLU A 156 -13.07 -7.71 -0.69
N ASN A 157 -14.39 -7.50 -0.86
CA ASN A 157 -14.93 -6.82 -2.05
C ASN A 157 -14.54 -5.34 -2.07
N LEU A 158 -14.52 -4.70 -0.90
CA LEU A 158 -14.06 -3.32 -0.78
C LEU A 158 -12.56 -3.21 -1.12
N GLY A 159 -11.74 -4.12 -0.59
CA GLY A 159 -10.33 -4.20 -0.92
C GLY A 159 -10.09 -4.39 -2.41
N GLY A 160 -10.79 -5.34 -3.03
CA GLY A 160 -10.72 -5.59 -4.47
C GLY A 160 -11.19 -4.41 -5.32
N LEU A 161 -12.25 -3.69 -4.90
CA LEU A 161 -12.74 -2.49 -5.59
C LEU A 161 -11.70 -1.37 -5.56
N VAL A 162 -11.07 -1.13 -4.43
CA VAL A 162 -10.01 -0.11 -4.31
C VAL A 162 -8.80 -0.49 -5.17
N ALA A 163 -8.37 -1.76 -5.14
CA ALA A 163 -7.29 -2.25 -5.99
C ALA A 163 -7.60 -2.02 -7.47
N PHE A 164 -8.81 -2.37 -7.92
CA PHE A 164 -9.27 -2.15 -9.29
C PHE A 164 -9.30 -0.65 -9.67
N MET A 165 -9.75 0.23 -8.77
CA MET A 165 -9.73 1.67 -9.04
C MET A 165 -8.30 2.20 -9.20
N LEU A 166 -7.35 1.70 -8.40
CA LEU A 166 -5.94 2.05 -8.52
C LEU A 166 -5.31 1.51 -9.82
N GLU A 167 -5.73 0.33 -10.28
CA GLU A 167 -5.32 -0.19 -11.60
C GLU A 167 -5.77 0.72 -12.76
N MET A 168 -6.95 1.32 -12.65
CA MET A 168 -7.47 2.23 -13.66
C MET A 168 -6.85 3.63 -13.60
N ASP A 169 -6.26 4.02 -12.46
CA ASP A 169 -5.59 5.31 -12.31
C ASP A 169 -4.20 5.29 -12.96
N LYS A 170 -4.16 5.60 -14.26
CA LYS A 170 -2.93 5.68 -15.05
C LYS A 170 -1.90 6.71 -14.55
N LYS A 171 -2.29 7.59 -13.63
CA LYS A 171 -1.39 8.57 -12.99
C LYS A 171 -0.73 8.02 -11.73
N GLY A 172 -1.11 6.82 -11.29
CA GLY A 172 -0.52 6.13 -10.15
C GLY A 172 1.00 5.96 -10.33
N ARG A 173 1.76 6.31 -9.30
CA ARG A 173 3.24 6.21 -9.31
C ARG A 173 3.74 4.77 -9.31
N GLN A 174 2.88 3.81 -8.93
CA GLN A 174 3.23 2.41 -8.76
C GLN A 174 2.62 1.55 -9.86
N PRO A 175 3.42 0.74 -10.56
CA PRO A 175 2.87 -0.25 -11.48
C PRO A 175 2.18 -1.36 -10.69
N ILE A 176 0.95 -1.68 -11.07
CA ILE A 176 0.22 -2.84 -10.55
C ILE A 176 0.51 -4.02 -11.45
N CYS A 177 0.82 -5.19 -10.84
CA CYS A 177 1.11 -6.41 -11.59
C CYS A 177 -0.12 -6.86 -12.39
N GLY A 178 0.07 -7.18 -13.67
CA GLY A 178 -1.04 -7.65 -14.52
C GLY A 178 -1.90 -6.56 -15.14
N ALA A 179 -1.69 -5.28 -14.82
CA ALA A 179 -2.28 -4.20 -15.60
C ALA A 179 -1.80 -4.32 -17.06
N ALA A 180 -2.74 -4.40 -18.00
CA ALA A 180 -2.42 -4.54 -19.42
C ALA A 180 -1.47 -3.40 -19.85
N PRO A 181 -0.38 -3.71 -20.60
CA PRO A 181 0.48 -2.68 -21.14
C PRO A 181 -0.34 -1.74 -22.02
N GLU A 182 -0.20 -0.43 -21.81
CA GLU A 182 -0.85 0.54 -22.70
C GLU A 182 -0.44 0.28 -24.15
N PRO A 183 -1.39 0.29 -25.10
CA PRO A 183 -1.03 0.32 -26.50
C PRO A 183 -0.23 1.59 -26.75
N MET A 184 1.04 1.42 -27.15
CA MET A 184 1.90 2.55 -27.49
C MET A 184 1.19 3.40 -28.53
N ALA A 185 0.88 4.65 -28.17
CA ALA A 185 0.35 5.63 -29.10
C ALA A 185 1.33 5.78 -30.26
N LYS A 186 0.84 5.51 -31.49
CA LYS A 186 1.59 5.72 -32.75
C LYS A 186 1.60 7.19 -33.07
#